data_2fb93ef6b83a201f7ef50bf6d94ec485
#
_entry.id   2fb93ef6b83a201f7ef50bf6d94ec485
#
_cell.length_a   1.000
_cell.length_b   1.000
_cell.length_c   1.000
_cell.angle_alpha   90.00
_cell.angle_beta   90.00
_cell.angle_gamma   90.00
#
_symmetry.space_group_name_H-M   'P 1'
#
loop_
_entity.id
_entity.type
_entity.pdbx_description
1 polymer ?
#
loop_
_entity_poly.entity_id
_entity_poly.type
_entity_poly.pdbx_seq_one_letter_code
_entity_poly.pdbx_strand_id
1 'polypeptide(L)'
;SIKILALALSAVLTLCACSGDGASSGESSSAPDYSLDTSAKVGYVYNEEISRDNMTYMFEKSRKDIETALGLETCYVDGVAVSQFENAVKVLKNEGCSIIVSASHVFANSALSYAKKDKDVYILSYGGTASLTNLTTFRPKLYQPAFICGTVAAWNSSSHKIGIVADDLICLLY
;
A
#
# COMPACT_ATOMS: atom_id res chain seq x y z
N SER A 1 50.30 31.63 -7.64
CA SER A 1 50.10 30.17 -7.36
C SER A 1 48.63 29.72 -7.41
N ILE A 2 47.63 30.60 -7.25
CA ILE A 2 46.20 30.25 -7.25
C ILE A 2 45.65 30.07 -8.68
N LYS A 3 46.24 30.69 -9.68
CA LYS A 3 45.80 30.63 -11.08
C LYS A 3 46.11 29.29 -11.78
N ILE A 4 47.11 28.56 -11.30
CA ILE A 4 47.51 27.26 -11.87
C ILE A 4 46.60 26.11 -11.32
N LEU A 5 46.07 26.25 -10.12
CA LEU A 5 45.17 25.27 -9.52
C LEU A 5 43.78 25.28 -10.14
N ALA A 6 43.32 26.44 -10.61
CA ALA A 6 42.01 26.57 -11.30
C ALA A 6 41.98 25.93 -12.71
N LEU A 7 43.16 25.89 -13.39
CA LEU A 7 43.26 25.28 -14.72
C LEU A 7 43.32 23.74 -14.67
N ALA A 8 43.85 23.18 -13.58
CA ALA A 8 43.91 21.72 -13.39
C ALA A 8 42.57 21.10 -13.04
N LEU A 9 41.66 21.85 -12.40
CA LEU A 9 40.34 21.35 -12.00
C LEU A 9 39.32 21.38 -13.15
N SER A 10 39.52 22.21 -14.17
CA SER A 10 38.65 22.26 -15.34
C SER A 10 38.96 21.15 -16.37
N ALA A 11 40.15 20.56 -16.33
CA ALA A 11 40.55 19.49 -17.27
C ALA A 11 40.05 18.09 -16.86
N VAL A 12 39.64 17.91 -15.59
CA VAL A 12 39.15 16.61 -15.09
C VAL A 12 37.68 16.41 -15.33
N LEU A 13 36.92 17.48 -15.59
CA LEU A 13 35.44 17.39 -15.82
C LEU A 13 35.06 17.13 -17.28
N THR A 14 36.04 17.10 -18.21
CA THR A 14 35.74 16.88 -19.65
C THR A 14 36.05 15.48 -20.16
N LEU A 15 36.47 14.55 -19.29
CA LEU A 15 36.86 13.18 -19.68
C LEU A 15 35.81 12.09 -19.36
N CYS A 16 34.59 12.45 -18.96
CA CYS A 16 33.50 11.50 -18.75
C CYS A 16 32.40 11.54 -19.82
N ALA A 17 32.74 12.04 -21.03
CA ALA A 17 31.90 11.83 -22.20
C ALA A 17 32.41 10.59 -22.94
N CYS A 18 32.03 9.39 -22.49
CA CYS A 18 32.14 8.19 -23.29
C CYS A 18 31.11 8.27 -24.42
N SER A 19 31.61 8.67 -25.59
CA SER A 19 30.96 8.38 -26.87
C SER A 19 30.98 6.86 -27.08
N GLY A 20 29.85 6.25 -26.93
CA GLY A 20 29.56 4.90 -27.37
C GLY A 20 28.52 4.99 -28.47
N ASP A 21 28.94 5.11 -29.74
CA ASP A 21 28.10 4.81 -30.88
C ASP A 21 27.73 3.32 -30.83
N GLY A 22 26.58 3.03 -30.30
CA GLY A 22 25.88 1.78 -30.42
C GLY A 22 24.46 2.09 -30.80
N ALA A 23 24.17 2.04 -32.12
CA ALA A 23 22.81 2.05 -32.61
C ALA A 23 22.08 0.81 -32.07
N SER A 24 21.48 0.96 -30.89
CA SER A 24 20.41 0.11 -30.39
C SER A 24 19.11 0.82 -30.70
N SER A 25 18.37 0.30 -31.64
CA SER A 25 16.96 0.61 -31.84
C SER A 25 16.23 0.30 -30.51
N GLY A 26 16.24 1.28 -29.61
CA GLY A 26 15.43 1.26 -28.43
C GLY A 26 13.97 1.33 -28.86
N GLU A 27 13.28 0.21 -28.81
CA GLU A 27 11.84 0.23 -28.69
C GLU A 27 11.52 1.16 -27.53
N SER A 28 10.95 2.31 -27.85
CA SER A 28 10.27 3.15 -26.89
C SER A 28 9.11 2.31 -26.35
N SER A 29 9.35 1.57 -25.29
CA SER A 29 8.23 1.04 -24.51
C SER A 29 7.54 2.27 -23.92
N SER A 30 6.54 2.78 -24.63
CA SER A 30 5.60 3.70 -24.04
C SER A 30 5.12 3.04 -22.76
N ALA A 31 5.37 3.70 -21.61
CA ALA A 31 4.76 3.26 -20.35
C ALA A 31 3.27 3.05 -20.64
N PRO A 32 2.68 1.93 -20.19
CA PRO A 32 1.27 1.70 -20.42
C PRO A 32 0.51 2.91 -19.93
N ASP A 33 -0.32 3.48 -20.79
CA ASP A 33 -1.22 4.57 -20.44
C ASP A 33 -2.28 4.00 -19.48
N TYR A 34 -2.03 4.12 -18.19
CA TYR A 34 -3.01 3.81 -17.15
C TYR A 34 -4.02 4.95 -17.07
N SER A 35 -4.95 5.00 -18.02
CA SER A 35 -6.13 5.84 -17.85
C SER A 35 -6.91 5.30 -16.65
N LEU A 36 -7.01 6.12 -15.60
CA LEU A 36 -7.79 5.78 -14.41
C LEU A 36 -9.27 5.74 -14.79
N ASP A 37 -9.89 4.57 -14.70
CA ASP A 37 -11.34 4.45 -14.83
C ASP A 37 -12.00 4.94 -13.53
N THR A 38 -12.46 6.18 -13.55
CA THR A 38 -13.15 6.82 -12.41
C THR A 38 -14.64 6.46 -12.33
N SER A 39 -15.16 5.63 -13.23
CA SER A 39 -16.55 5.16 -13.20
C SER A 39 -16.77 4.04 -12.14
N ALA A 40 -15.70 3.40 -11.69
CA ALA A 40 -15.78 2.34 -10.70
C ALA A 40 -16.08 2.92 -9.30
N LYS A 41 -17.11 2.38 -8.64
CA LYS A 41 -17.40 2.69 -7.25
C LYS A 41 -16.66 1.73 -6.31
N VAL A 42 -16.02 2.28 -5.27
CA VAL A 42 -15.17 1.52 -4.34
C VAL A 42 -15.82 1.43 -2.96
N GLY A 43 -16.03 0.21 -2.49
CA GLY A 43 -16.56 -0.05 -1.15
C GLY A 43 -15.45 -0.45 -0.16
N TYR A 44 -15.54 0.03 1.06
CA TYR A 44 -14.60 -0.30 2.14
C TYR A 44 -15.29 -1.08 3.24
N VAL A 45 -14.64 -2.15 3.71
CA VAL A 45 -15.12 -2.94 4.86
C VAL A 45 -14.13 -2.79 6.00
N TYR A 46 -14.59 -2.24 7.11
CA TYR A 46 -13.81 -2.03 8.33
C TYR A 46 -14.27 -2.97 9.44
N ASN A 47 -13.33 -3.58 10.16
CA ASN A 47 -13.65 -4.47 11.28
C ASN A 47 -14.03 -3.73 12.57
N GLU A 48 -13.66 -2.47 12.67
CA GLU A 48 -13.92 -1.60 13.83
C GLU A 48 -14.64 -0.35 13.39
N GLU A 49 -15.36 0.28 14.33
CA GLU A 49 -15.89 1.63 14.12
C GLU A 49 -14.73 2.61 13.91
N ILE A 50 -14.97 3.64 13.09
CA ILE A 50 -13.97 4.64 12.76
C ILE A 50 -13.65 5.47 14.01
N SER A 51 -12.43 5.31 14.52
CA SER A 51 -11.91 6.08 15.68
C SER A 51 -10.47 6.51 15.41
N ARG A 52 -10.10 7.70 15.87
CA ARG A 52 -8.74 8.25 15.70
C ARG A 52 -7.65 7.36 16.32
N ASP A 53 -8.03 6.49 17.23
CA ASP A 53 -7.10 5.66 17.98
C ASP A 53 -6.88 4.28 17.37
N ASN A 54 -7.49 4.00 16.21
CA ASN A 54 -7.37 2.71 15.55
C ASN A 54 -6.90 2.80 14.08
N MET A 55 -6.54 1.64 13.52
CA MET A 55 -6.04 1.51 12.15
C MET A 55 -7.12 1.87 11.12
N THR A 56 -8.39 1.68 11.45
CA THR A 56 -9.54 2.00 10.60
C THR A 56 -9.54 3.48 10.21
N TYR A 57 -9.13 4.37 11.12
CA TYR A 57 -9.02 5.80 10.82
C TYR A 57 -8.04 6.11 9.69
N MET A 58 -6.94 5.38 9.59
CA MET A 58 -5.95 5.59 8.53
C MET A 58 -6.52 5.18 7.16
N PHE A 59 -7.28 4.08 7.11
CA PHE A 59 -7.98 3.65 5.90
C PHE A 59 -9.08 4.64 5.51
N GLU A 60 -9.85 5.12 6.48
CA GLU A 60 -10.91 6.12 6.24
C GLU A 60 -10.33 7.45 5.73
N LYS A 61 -9.19 7.88 6.30
CA LYS A 61 -8.50 9.06 5.80
C LYS A 61 -8.06 8.86 4.35
N SER A 62 -7.44 7.73 4.04
CA SER A 62 -7.04 7.38 2.65
C SER A 62 -8.24 7.33 1.71
N ARG A 63 -9.39 6.78 2.15
CA ARG A 63 -10.61 6.76 1.36
C ARG A 63 -11.05 8.18 0.96
N LYS A 64 -11.09 9.10 1.93
CA LYS A 64 -11.44 10.51 1.68
C LYS A 64 -10.41 11.22 0.79
N ASP A 65 -9.13 10.93 0.98
CA ASP A 65 -8.07 11.48 0.15
C ASP A 65 -8.22 11.02 -1.32
N ILE A 66 -8.60 9.77 -1.55
CA ILE A 66 -8.88 9.20 -2.90
C ILE A 66 -10.11 9.86 -3.54
N GLU A 67 -11.21 10.03 -2.79
CA GLU A 67 -12.40 10.76 -3.28
C GLU A 67 -12.01 12.16 -3.76
N THR A 68 -11.21 12.86 -2.97
CA THR A 68 -10.82 14.24 -3.27
C THR A 68 -9.83 14.32 -4.44
N ALA A 69 -8.83 13.42 -4.47
CA ALA A 69 -7.74 13.49 -5.44
C ALA A 69 -8.11 12.91 -6.81
N LEU A 70 -8.96 11.88 -6.85
CA LEU A 70 -9.27 11.13 -8.06
C LEU A 70 -10.73 11.26 -8.51
N GLY A 71 -11.60 11.86 -7.70
CA GLY A 71 -13.02 11.98 -8.00
C GLY A 71 -13.77 10.64 -8.01
N LEU A 72 -13.23 9.61 -7.33
CA LEU A 72 -13.86 8.29 -7.23
C LEU A 72 -15.03 8.34 -6.25
N GLU A 73 -16.14 7.70 -6.62
CA GLU A 73 -17.22 7.44 -5.67
C GLU A 73 -16.83 6.31 -4.72
N THR A 74 -16.98 6.53 -3.43
CA THR A 74 -16.70 5.50 -2.42
C THR A 74 -17.83 5.37 -1.40
N CYS A 75 -17.94 4.19 -0.78
CA CYS A 75 -18.82 3.95 0.36
C CYS A 75 -18.12 3.01 1.34
N TYR A 76 -18.65 2.85 2.54
CA TYR A 76 -18.06 1.97 3.55
C TYR A 76 -19.10 1.34 4.48
N VAL A 77 -18.69 0.26 5.13
CA VAL A 77 -19.37 -0.34 6.28
C VAL A 77 -18.32 -0.56 7.35
N ASP A 78 -18.56 -0.08 8.55
CA ASP A 78 -17.67 -0.23 9.71
C ASP A 78 -18.25 -1.12 10.82
N GLY A 79 -17.43 -1.44 11.82
CA GLY A 79 -17.84 -2.31 12.92
C GLY A 79 -18.18 -3.75 12.49
N VAL A 80 -17.64 -4.23 11.38
CA VAL A 80 -18.01 -5.51 10.77
C VAL A 80 -17.28 -6.66 11.47
N ALA A 81 -18.02 -7.57 12.09
CA ALA A 81 -17.46 -8.82 12.58
C ALA A 81 -16.99 -9.72 11.42
N VAL A 82 -15.98 -10.58 11.64
CA VAL A 82 -15.44 -11.48 10.60
C VAL A 82 -16.53 -12.35 9.97
N SER A 83 -17.48 -12.85 10.77
CA SER A 83 -18.62 -13.66 10.30
C SER A 83 -19.63 -12.88 9.43
N GLN A 84 -19.61 -11.55 9.49
CA GLN A 84 -20.52 -10.67 8.74
C GLN A 84 -19.87 -10.09 7.48
N PHE A 85 -18.62 -10.41 7.20
CA PHE A 85 -17.88 -9.87 6.05
C PHE A 85 -18.62 -10.06 4.72
N GLU A 86 -19.14 -11.28 4.46
CA GLU A 86 -19.88 -11.58 3.24
C GLU A 86 -21.14 -10.72 3.09
N ASN A 87 -21.85 -10.46 4.19
CA ASN A 87 -23.05 -9.61 4.18
C ASN A 87 -22.66 -8.14 3.91
N ALA A 88 -21.60 -7.66 4.52
CA ALA A 88 -21.09 -6.30 4.28
C ALA A 88 -20.71 -6.10 2.80
N VAL A 89 -20.02 -7.07 2.18
CA VAL A 89 -19.71 -7.01 0.74
C VAL A 89 -20.97 -7.00 -0.11
N LYS A 90 -21.98 -7.79 0.22
CA LYS A 90 -23.28 -7.78 -0.50
C LYS A 90 -23.98 -6.43 -0.41
N VAL A 91 -23.96 -5.78 0.75
CA VAL A 91 -24.51 -4.43 0.92
C VAL A 91 -23.79 -3.46 -0.01
N LEU A 92 -22.47 -3.43 0.00
CA LEU A 92 -21.68 -2.56 -0.85
C LEU A 92 -21.89 -2.85 -2.35
N LYS A 93 -22.00 -4.12 -2.73
CA LYS A 93 -22.32 -4.52 -4.11
C LYS A 93 -23.70 -4.00 -4.55
N ASN A 94 -24.70 -4.05 -3.68
CA ASN A 94 -26.03 -3.50 -3.95
C ASN A 94 -26.03 -1.99 -4.10
N GLU A 95 -25.08 -1.29 -3.48
CA GLU A 95 -24.83 0.14 -3.65
C GLU A 95 -24.03 0.46 -4.93
N GLY A 96 -23.70 -0.55 -5.73
CA GLY A 96 -22.99 -0.41 -7.00
C GLY A 96 -21.47 -0.50 -6.91
N CYS A 97 -20.91 -0.92 -5.76
CA CYS A 97 -19.46 -1.09 -5.65
C CYS A 97 -19.00 -2.34 -6.42
N SER A 98 -18.08 -2.14 -7.35
CA SER A 98 -17.43 -3.22 -8.12
C SER A 98 -16.05 -3.60 -7.56
N ILE A 99 -15.45 -2.69 -6.78
CA ILE A 99 -14.17 -2.90 -6.11
C ILE A 99 -14.41 -2.82 -4.60
N ILE A 100 -13.91 -3.81 -3.85
CA ILE A 100 -14.03 -3.85 -2.39
C ILE A 100 -12.64 -3.83 -1.76
N VAL A 101 -12.42 -2.88 -0.88
CA VAL A 101 -11.23 -2.81 -0.03
C VAL A 101 -11.55 -3.45 1.31
N SER A 102 -10.98 -4.62 1.56
CA SER A 102 -11.01 -5.31 2.84
C SER A 102 -9.90 -4.73 3.73
N ALA A 103 -10.25 -3.77 4.57
CA ALA A 103 -9.31 -2.90 5.26
C ALA A 103 -8.84 -3.44 6.62
N SER A 104 -8.84 -4.75 6.79
CA SER A 104 -8.28 -5.41 7.98
C SER A 104 -7.75 -6.80 7.64
N HIS A 105 -6.64 -7.17 8.26
CA HIS A 105 -6.03 -8.51 8.12
C HIS A 105 -6.95 -9.64 8.62
N VAL A 106 -7.83 -9.35 9.57
CA VAL A 106 -8.77 -10.34 10.11
C VAL A 106 -9.74 -10.88 9.05
N PHE A 107 -9.98 -10.11 7.99
CA PHE A 107 -10.85 -10.52 6.88
C PHE A 107 -10.15 -11.34 5.79
N ALA A 108 -8.84 -11.56 5.86
CA ALA A 108 -8.08 -12.16 4.75
C ALA A 108 -8.68 -13.49 4.24
N ASN A 109 -9.07 -14.38 5.16
CA ASN A 109 -9.70 -15.67 4.80
C ASN A 109 -11.13 -15.50 4.28
N SER A 110 -11.89 -14.58 4.83
CA SER A 110 -13.26 -14.27 4.38
C SER A 110 -13.24 -13.64 2.98
N ALA A 111 -12.31 -12.72 2.72
CA ALA A 111 -12.10 -12.11 1.43
C ALA A 111 -11.72 -13.14 0.36
N LEU A 112 -10.79 -14.06 0.67
CA LEU A 112 -10.42 -15.16 -0.20
C LEU A 112 -11.60 -16.09 -0.51
N SER A 113 -12.36 -16.44 0.51
CA SER A 113 -13.55 -17.31 0.37
C SER A 113 -14.61 -16.65 -0.49
N TYR A 114 -14.86 -15.34 -0.28
CA TYR A 114 -15.83 -14.60 -1.07
C TYR A 114 -15.37 -14.43 -2.54
N ALA A 115 -14.12 -14.07 -2.79
CA ALA A 115 -13.57 -13.91 -4.14
C ALA A 115 -13.61 -15.22 -4.97
N LYS A 116 -13.58 -16.38 -4.32
CA LYS A 116 -13.80 -17.68 -5.00
C LYS A 116 -15.23 -17.88 -5.45
N LYS A 117 -16.20 -17.41 -4.67
CA LYS A 117 -17.64 -17.55 -4.93
C LYS A 117 -18.17 -16.55 -5.94
N ASP A 118 -17.76 -15.29 -5.82
CA ASP A 118 -18.26 -14.16 -6.62
C ASP A 118 -17.13 -13.59 -7.46
N LYS A 119 -17.25 -13.67 -8.79
CA LYS A 119 -16.24 -13.20 -9.75
C LYS A 119 -16.52 -11.81 -10.29
N ASP A 120 -17.68 -11.24 -9.98
CA ASP A 120 -18.10 -9.92 -10.46
C ASP A 120 -17.53 -8.78 -9.60
N VAL A 121 -16.96 -9.12 -8.43
CA VAL A 121 -16.36 -8.15 -7.50
C VAL A 121 -14.87 -8.35 -7.44
N TYR A 122 -14.10 -7.26 -7.54
CA TYR A 122 -12.67 -7.26 -7.32
C TYR A 122 -12.33 -6.88 -5.88
N ILE A 123 -11.53 -7.67 -5.21
CA ILE A 123 -11.20 -7.45 -3.79
C ILE A 123 -9.73 -7.07 -3.63
N LEU A 124 -9.48 -5.93 -2.97
CA LEU A 124 -8.20 -5.53 -2.45
C LEU A 124 -8.14 -5.87 -0.95
N SER A 125 -7.38 -6.90 -0.59
CA SER A 125 -7.35 -7.40 0.79
C SER A 125 -6.09 -6.97 1.52
N TYR A 126 -6.25 -6.28 2.64
CA TYR A 126 -5.14 -5.97 3.52
C TYR A 126 -4.70 -7.23 4.29
N GLY A 127 -3.43 -7.56 4.21
CA GLY A 127 -2.80 -8.56 5.07
C GLY A 127 -2.87 -10.01 4.62
N GLY A 128 -3.59 -10.40 3.60
CA GLY A 128 -3.59 -11.77 3.07
C GLY A 128 -2.29 -12.18 2.34
N THR A 129 -2.18 -13.42 1.93
CA THR A 129 -1.08 -13.94 1.07
C THR A 129 -1.58 -14.51 -0.24
N ALA A 130 -2.89 -14.70 -0.38
CA ALA A 130 -3.50 -15.28 -1.55
C ALA A 130 -3.71 -14.23 -2.66
N SER A 131 -3.57 -14.67 -3.92
CA SER A 131 -3.92 -13.88 -5.10
C SER A 131 -4.81 -14.70 -6.01
N LEU A 132 -5.85 -14.09 -6.57
CA LEU A 132 -6.74 -14.65 -7.58
C LEU A 132 -6.91 -13.61 -8.71
N THR A 133 -7.59 -13.97 -9.78
CA THR A 133 -7.90 -13.03 -10.86
C THR A 133 -8.70 -11.81 -10.41
N ASN A 134 -9.49 -11.97 -9.34
CA ASN A 134 -10.34 -10.95 -8.73
C ASN A 134 -10.01 -10.68 -7.25
N LEU A 135 -8.80 -11.02 -6.80
CA LEU A 135 -8.32 -10.74 -5.45
C LEU A 135 -6.83 -10.40 -5.51
N THR A 136 -6.48 -9.22 -5.03
CA THR A 136 -5.10 -8.83 -4.77
C THR A 136 -4.91 -8.53 -3.30
N THR A 137 -3.78 -8.97 -2.74
CA THR A 137 -3.42 -8.66 -1.37
C THR A 137 -2.34 -7.58 -1.33
N PHE A 138 -2.40 -6.70 -0.34
CA PHE A 138 -1.41 -5.66 -0.13
C PHE A 138 -1.03 -5.53 1.34
N ARG A 139 0.20 -5.08 1.59
CA ARG A 139 0.73 -4.81 2.94
C ARG A 139 1.71 -3.64 2.89
N PRO A 140 1.71 -2.76 3.88
CA PRO A 140 2.78 -1.79 4.04
C PRO A 140 4.07 -2.50 4.51
N LYS A 141 5.21 -1.92 4.18
CA LYS A 141 6.52 -2.41 4.64
C LYS A 141 6.78 -1.96 6.09
N LEU A 142 6.02 -2.50 7.04
CA LEU A 142 6.05 -2.10 8.45
C LEU A 142 7.42 -2.30 9.12
N TYR A 143 8.28 -3.15 8.57
CA TYR A 143 9.66 -3.32 9.07
C TYR A 143 10.50 -2.04 8.95
N GLN A 144 10.20 -1.15 8.00
CA GLN A 144 10.94 0.10 7.83
C GLN A 144 10.74 1.06 9.01
N PRO A 145 9.50 1.45 9.38
CA PRO A 145 9.30 2.26 10.59
C PRO A 145 9.70 1.50 11.86
N ALA A 146 9.51 0.18 11.93
CA ALA A 146 9.93 -0.62 13.08
C ALA A 146 11.45 -0.56 13.30
N PHE A 147 12.26 -0.60 12.22
CA PHE A 147 13.70 -0.43 12.29
C PHE A 147 14.08 0.94 12.88
N ILE A 148 13.43 2.01 12.42
CA ILE A 148 13.68 3.37 12.92
C ILE A 148 13.32 3.46 14.41
N CYS A 149 12.13 2.95 14.80
CA CYS A 149 11.70 2.93 16.19
C CYS A 149 12.67 2.13 17.08
N GLY A 150 13.12 0.97 16.61
CA GLY A 150 14.13 0.14 17.32
C GLY A 150 15.44 0.86 17.50
N THR A 151 15.93 1.58 16.49
CA THR A 151 17.16 2.38 16.54
C THR A 151 17.03 3.50 17.58
N VAL A 152 15.93 4.26 17.55
CA VAL A 152 15.67 5.34 18.52
C VAL A 152 15.57 4.78 19.94
N ALA A 153 14.87 3.67 20.13
CA ALA A 153 14.76 3.01 21.44
C ALA A 153 16.13 2.55 21.95
N ALA A 154 16.98 1.98 21.09
CA ALA A 154 18.33 1.55 21.45
C ALA A 154 19.20 2.74 21.92
N TRP A 155 19.16 3.87 21.20
CA TRP A 155 19.91 5.07 21.57
C TRP A 155 19.48 5.68 22.89
N ASN A 156 18.18 5.59 23.24
CA ASN A 156 17.64 6.15 24.48
C ASN A 156 17.68 5.16 25.68
N SER A 157 18.05 3.90 25.45
CA SER A 157 18.10 2.90 26.53
C SER A 157 19.42 2.95 27.27
N SER A 158 19.43 3.46 28.49
CA SER A 158 20.60 3.47 29.38
C SER A 158 20.97 2.05 29.87
N SER A 159 20.03 1.13 29.91
CA SER A 159 20.23 -0.26 30.33
C SER A 159 20.66 -1.18 29.19
N HIS A 160 20.67 -0.69 27.93
CA HIS A 160 20.89 -1.48 26.69
C HIS A 160 19.92 -2.67 26.55
N LYS A 161 18.76 -2.61 27.18
CA LYS A 161 17.69 -3.59 27.08
C LYS A 161 16.46 -2.94 26.49
N ILE A 162 15.83 -3.62 25.52
CA ILE A 162 14.61 -3.17 24.86
C ILE A 162 13.58 -4.28 25.00
N GLY A 163 12.37 -3.91 25.42
CA GLY A 163 11.20 -4.78 25.41
C GLY A 163 10.34 -4.49 24.18
N ILE A 164 9.77 -5.52 23.58
CA ILE A 164 8.81 -5.40 22.48
C ILE A 164 7.48 -5.98 22.93
N VAL A 165 6.42 -5.21 22.76
CA VAL A 165 5.04 -5.67 22.91
C VAL A 165 4.46 -5.76 21.50
N ALA A 166 4.04 -6.96 21.10
CA ALA A 166 3.46 -7.23 19.79
C ALA A 166 2.02 -7.69 19.96
N ASP A 167 1.15 -7.23 19.10
CA ASP A 167 -0.26 -7.58 19.08
C ASP A 167 -0.47 -9.01 18.56
N ASP A 168 0.25 -9.40 17.48
CA ASP A 168 0.16 -10.73 16.90
C ASP A 168 1.52 -11.21 16.41
N LEU A 169 1.81 -12.50 16.60
CA LEU A 169 3.03 -13.16 16.11
C LEU A 169 3.14 -13.16 14.58
N ILE A 170 2.04 -13.03 13.86
CA ILE A 170 2.01 -12.97 12.39
C ILE A 170 2.80 -11.75 11.87
N CYS A 171 2.88 -10.66 12.62
CA CYS A 171 3.64 -9.47 12.24
C CYS A 171 5.16 -9.65 12.33
N LEU A 172 5.64 -10.69 12.99
CA LEU A 172 7.07 -10.95 13.22
C LEU A 172 7.70 -11.93 12.22
N LEU A 173 6.91 -12.60 11.39
CA LEU A 173 7.37 -13.69 10.51
C LEU A 173 7.60 -13.28 9.04
N TYR A 174 7.57 -11.95 8.74
CA TYR A 174 7.78 -11.47 7.37
C TYR A 174 8.72 -10.27 7.31
#